data_15f2dde8400bb8e8caf0960d3ff4d9e9
#
_entry.id   15f2dde8400bb8e8caf0960d3ff4d9e9
#
_cell.length_a   1.000
_cell.length_b   1.000
_cell.length_c   1.000
_cell.angle_alpha   90.00
_cell.angle_beta   90.00
_cell.angle_gamma   90.00
#
_symmetry.space_group_name_H-M   'P 1'
#
loop_
_entity.id
_entity.type
_entity.pdbx_description
1 polymer ?
#
loop_
_entity_poly.entity_id
_entity_poly.type
_entity_poly.pdbx_seq_one_letter_code
_entity_poly.pdbx_strand_id
1 'polypeptide(L)'
;MQKLLIILTFGISLMANDIILKASECSVDATLNNIKSILKERDLSVFAVIDHHKNAKEVELELNESKVVIFGNAKLGTVLMQQDIKAALDLPLRILIYKDSNGKVKMAYRDGTWLTNQHTLNTAQKIEQVNKAMENITTKAGQCIKD
;
A
#
# COMPACT_ATOMS: atom_id res chain seq x y z
N MET A 1 -30.31 -33.01 -39.53
CA MET A 1 -29.42 -33.19 -38.36
C MET A 1 -28.68 -31.87 -38.11
N GLN A 2 -29.14 -31.10 -37.16
CA GLN A 2 -28.64 -29.76 -36.86
C GLN A 2 -27.54 -29.90 -35.77
N LYS A 3 -26.27 -29.65 -36.13
CA LYS A 3 -25.16 -29.71 -35.19
C LYS A 3 -25.17 -28.46 -34.30
N LEU A 4 -25.48 -28.65 -33.03
CA LEU A 4 -25.43 -27.61 -32.00
C LEU A 4 -23.96 -27.32 -31.65
N LEU A 5 -23.45 -26.16 -32.05
CA LEU A 5 -22.10 -25.72 -31.74
C LEU A 5 -22.16 -25.03 -30.34
N ILE A 6 -21.68 -25.74 -29.33
CA ILE A 6 -21.54 -25.17 -27.98
C ILE A 6 -20.26 -24.35 -27.97
N ILE A 7 -20.39 -23.00 -28.00
CA ILE A 7 -19.27 -22.10 -27.80
C ILE A 7 -19.04 -21.98 -26.29
N LEU A 8 -17.99 -22.64 -25.80
CA LEU A 8 -17.52 -22.50 -24.42
C LEU A 8 -16.75 -21.19 -24.32
N THR A 9 -17.40 -20.13 -23.84
CA THR A 9 -16.72 -18.86 -23.54
C THR A 9 -15.90 -19.03 -22.27
N PHE A 10 -14.60 -19.19 -22.43
CA PHE A 10 -13.65 -19.17 -21.33
C PHE A 10 -13.54 -17.71 -20.85
N GLY A 11 -14.23 -17.38 -19.77
CA GLY A 11 -14.12 -16.07 -19.11
C GLY A 11 -12.70 -15.94 -18.53
N ILE A 12 -11.86 -15.13 -19.17
CA ILE A 12 -10.60 -14.69 -18.58
C ILE A 12 -10.95 -13.74 -17.45
N SER A 13 -10.93 -14.22 -16.20
CA SER A 13 -10.91 -13.36 -15.03
C SER A 13 -9.60 -12.55 -15.07
N LEU A 14 -9.67 -11.30 -15.50
CA LEU A 14 -8.62 -10.32 -15.22
C LEU A 14 -8.55 -10.18 -13.71
N MET A 15 -7.56 -10.82 -13.09
CA MET A 15 -7.18 -10.54 -11.71
C MET A 15 -6.74 -9.08 -11.65
N ALA A 16 -7.59 -8.19 -11.16
CA ALA A 16 -7.21 -6.82 -10.87
C ALA A 16 -6.05 -6.89 -9.85
N ASN A 17 -4.91 -6.30 -10.20
CA ASN A 17 -3.80 -6.21 -9.26
C ASN A 17 -4.14 -5.11 -8.24
N ASP A 18 -4.61 -5.51 -7.07
CA ASP A 18 -5.04 -4.60 -5.99
C ASP A 18 -3.88 -3.86 -5.32
N ILE A 19 -2.65 -4.08 -5.78
CA ILE A 19 -1.44 -3.42 -5.29
C ILE A 19 -1.04 -2.31 -6.25
N ILE A 20 -0.97 -1.09 -5.72
CA ILE A 20 -0.46 0.07 -6.45
C ILE A 20 1.05 0.14 -6.25
N LEU A 21 1.77 0.26 -7.36
CA LEU A 21 3.23 0.37 -7.38
C LEU A 21 3.66 1.77 -7.78
N LYS A 22 4.63 2.33 -7.05
CA LYS A 22 5.30 3.60 -7.34
C LYS A 22 6.81 3.41 -7.33
N ALA A 23 7.50 3.98 -8.29
CA ALA A 23 8.97 4.02 -8.26
C ALA A 23 9.46 5.05 -7.24
N SER A 24 10.64 4.83 -6.68
CA SER A 24 11.37 5.83 -5.93
C SER A 24 12.76 6.05 -6.55
N GLU A 25 13.17 7.30 -6.65
CA GLU A 25 14.54 7.69 -7.06
C GLU A 25 15.52 7.67 -5.89
N CYS A 26 14.99 7.47 -4.68
CA CYS A 26 15.72 7.46 -3.42
C CYS A 26 16.13 6.04 -3.01
N SER A 27 17.07 5.93 -2.05
CA SER A 27 17.29 4.67 -1.33
C SER A 27 16.06 4.27 -0.51
N VAL A 28 15.99 3.01 -0.05
CA VAL A 28 14.91 2.53 0.82
C VAL A 28 14.81 3.39 2.08
N ASP A 29 15.94 3.69 2.72
CA ASP A 29 15.99 4.50 3.94
C ASP A 29 15.60 5.96 3.70
N ALA A 30 16.08 6.57 2.62
CA ALA A 30 15.70 7.94 2.27
C ALA A 30 14.20 8.03 1.94
N THR A 31 13.65 7.08 1.19
CA THR A 31 12.21 7.01 0.91
C THR A 31 11.39 6.88 2.21
N LEU A 32 11.81 6.02 3.14
CA LEU A 32 11.15 5.88 4.44
C LEU A 32 11.19 7.19 5.24
N ASN A 33 12.34 7.87 5.27
CA ASN A 33 12.48 9.13 5.98
C ASN A 33 11.60 10.24 5.36
N ASN A 34 11.53 10.30 4.02
CA ASN A 34 10.63 11.20 3.31
C ASN A 34 9.17 10.92 3.66
N ILE A 35 8.74 9.65 3.67
CA ILE A 35 7.39 9.28 4.09
C ILE A 35 7.12 9.77 5.52
N LYS A 36 8.02 9.49 6.47
CA LYS A 36 7.85 9.92 7.87
C LYS A 36 7.71 11.44 8.01
N SER A 37 8.50 12.20 7.26
CA SER A 37 8.42 13.67 7.25
C SER A 37 7.07 14.15 6.73
N ILE A 38 6.62 13.61 5.59
CA ILE A 38 5.33 13.96 4.99
C ILE A 38 4.16 13.59 5.91
N LEU A 39 4.22 12.43 6.58
CA LEU A 39 3.20 12.01 7.54
C LEU A 39 3.10 12.99 8.71
N LYS A 40 4.26 13.41 9.25
CA LYS A 40 4.33 14.39 10.33
C LYS A 40 3.71 15.75 9.92
N GLU A 41 4.02 16.24 8.72
CA GLU A 41 3.45 17.48 8.18
C GLU A 41 1.92 17.43 8.02
N ARG A 42 1.35 16.23 7.88
CA ARG A 42 -0.08 15.98 7.70
C ARG A 42 -0.80 15.56 8.98
N ASP A 43 -0.13 15.62 10.10
CA ASP A 43 -0.66 15.18 11.40
C ASP A 43 -1.14 13.70 11.38
N LEU A 44 -0.39 12.85 10.64
CA LEU A 44 -0.59 11.41 10.59
C LEU A 44 0.44 10.70 11.47
N SER A 45 -0.04 9.76 12.28
CA SER A 45 0.80 9.00 13.20
C SER A 45 1.47 7.82 12.51
N VAL A 46 2.77 7.63 12.74
CA VAL A 46 3.49 6.38 12.45
C VAL A 46 3.31 5.45 13.65
N PHE A 47 2.65 4.33 13.46
CA PHE A 47 2.42 3.33 14.51
C PHE A 47 3.57 2.34 14.62
N ALA A 48 4.14 1.92 13.50
CA ALA A 48 5.28 1.01 13.46
C ALA A 48 6.06 1.11 12.15
N VAL A 49 7.31 0.68 12.21
CA VAL A 49 8.14 0.36 11.04
C VAL A 49 8.68 -1.05 11.23
N ILE A 50 8.44 -1.92 10.26
CA ILE A 50 8.94 -3.29 10.25
C ILE A 50 10.04 -3.38 9.21
N ASP A 51 11.24 -3.77 9.62
CA ASP A 51 12.38 -4.00 8.74
C ASP A 51 12.49 -5.50 8.43
N HIS A 52 11.91 -5.91 7.30
CA HIS A 52 11.92 -7.31 6.89
C HIS A 52 13.30 -7.82 6.50
N HIS A 53 14.16 -6.95 5.92
CA HIS A 53 15.54 -7.31 5.60
C HIS A 53 16.36 -7.61 6.87
N LYS A 54 16.21 -6.77 7.90
CA LYS A 54 16.86 -7.02 9.20
C LYS A 54 16.36 -8.32 9.82
N ASN A 55 15.04 -8.54 9.82
CA ASN A 55 14.44 -9.75 10.39
C ASN A 55 14.93 -11.01 9.65
N ALA A 56 15.08 -10.96 8.32
CA ALA A 56 15.62 -12.07 7.54
C ALA A 56 17.08 -12.39 7.97
N LYS A 57 17.92 -11.36 8.14
CA LYS A 57 19.31 -11.56 8.61
C LYS A 57 19.39 -12.20 10.00
N GLU A 58 18.46 -11.88 10.90
CA GLU A 58 18.42 -12.45 12.26
C GLU A 58 18.15 -13.96 12.23
N VAL A 59 17.57 -14.49 11.16
CA VAL A 59 17.30 -15.93 10.95
C VAL A 59 18.18 -16.53 9.84
N GLU A 60 19.29 -15.86 9.50
CA GLU A 60 20.29 -16.30 8.53
C GLU A 60 19.72 -16.53 7.10
N LEU A 61 18.70 -15.77 6.71
CA LEU A 61 18.10 -15.79 5.39
C LEU A 61 18.37 -14.49 4.61
N GLU A 62 18.44 -14.63 3.28
CA GLU A 62 18.61 -13.50 2.38
C GLU A 62 17.26 -12.92 1.95
N LEU A 63 17.13 -11.60 2.05
CA LEU A 63 16.00 -10.85 1.54
C LEU A 63 16.50 -9.48 1.08
N ASN A 64 16.01 -8.98 -0.05
CA ASN A 64 16.34 -7.62 -0.47
C ASN A 64 15.88 -6.60 0.58
N GLU A 65 16.51 -5.42 0.57
CA GLU A 65 16.08 -4.31 1.42
C GLU A 65 14.57 -4.11 1.29
N SER A 66 13.87 -4.19 2.42
CA SER A 66 12.41 -4.07 2.46
C SER A 66 11.94 -3.66 3.84
N LYS A 67 11.14 -2.58 3.88
CA LYS A 67 10.57 -2.01 5.11
C LYS A 67 9.11 -1.68 4.91
N VAL A 68 8.28 -1.98 5.91
CA VAL A 68 6.88 -1.57 5.94
C VAL A 68 6.70 -0.46 6.97
N VAL A 69 6.15 0.66 6.54
CA VAL A 69 5.66 1.69 7.45
C VAL A 69 4.15 1.55 7.63
N ILE A 70 3.72 1.50 8.89
CA ILE A 70 2.32 1.39 9.32
C ILE A 70 1.93 2.73 9.91
N PHE A 71 0.89 3.36 9.35
CA PHE A 71 0.54 4.72 9.71
C PHE A 71 -0.95 5.01 9.51
N GLY A 72 -1.42 6.10 10.08
CA GLY A 72 -2.80 6.52 9.88
C GLY A 72 -3.22 7.64 10.82
N ASN A 73 -4.53 7.89 10.81
CA ASN A 73 -5.21 8.78 11.73
C ASN A 73 -6.22 7.98 12.54
N ALA A 74 -6.06 7.94 13.86
CA ALA A 74 -6.90 7.14 14.75
C ALA A 74 -8.40 7.50 14.62
N LYS A 75 -8.73 8.80 14.48
CA LYS A 75 -10.11 9.25 14.32
C LYS A 75 -10.73 8.71 13.02
N LEU A 76 -10.02 8.84 11.89
CA LEU A 76 -10.50 8.34 10.60
C LEU A 76 -10.62 6.82 10.62
N GLY A 77 -9.60 6.13 11.11
CA GLY A 77 -9.62 4.66 11.21
C GLY A 77 -10.78 4.14 12.05
N THR A 78 -11.04 4.78 13.20
CA THR A 78 -12.17 4.40 14.07
C THR A 78 -13.50 4.58 13.36
N VAL A 79 -13.71 5.68 12.63
CA VAL A 79 -14.95 5.90 11.87
C VAL A 79 -15.18 4.82 10.80
N LEU A 80 -14.12 4.34 10.16
CA LEU A 80 -14.21 3.23 9.20
C LEU A 80 -14.52 1.91 9.91
N MET A 81 -13.83 1.60 11.00
CA MET A 81 -14.07 0.39 11.80
C MET A 81 -15.45 0.34 12.46
N GLN A 82 -16.06 1.50 12.77
CA GLN A 82 -17.44 1.56 13.24
C GLN A 82 -18.46 1.14 12.19
N GLN A 83 -18.14 1.24 10.91
CA GLN A 83 -19.01 0.78 9.82
C GLN A 83 -18.87 -0.72 9.57
N ASP A 84 -17.64 -1.22 9.56
CA ASP A 84 -17.32 -2.63 9.51
C ASP A 84 -16.09 -2.92 10.39
N ILE A 85 -16.31 -3.57 11.52
CA ILE A 85 -15.23 -3.88 12.47
C ILE A 85 -14.13 -4.75 11.83
N LYS A 86 -14.44 -5.55 10.82
CA LYS A 86 -13.46 -6.38 10.12
C LYS A 86 -12.42 -5.54 9.36
N ALA A 87 -12.73 -4.28 9.05
CA ALA A 87 -11.74 -3.36 8.49
C ALA A 87 -10.50 -3.17 9.40
N ALA A 88 -10.61 -3.49 10.69
CA ALA A 88 -9.48 -3.50 11.62
C ALA A 88 -8.37 -4.50 11.25
N LEU A 89 -8.64 -5.51 10.42
CA LEU A 89 -7.61 -6.42 9.88
C LEU A 89 -6.68 -5.71 8.89
N ASP A 90 -7.20 -4.72 8.17
CA ASP A 90 -6.51 -4.06 7.07
C ASP A 90 -6.09 -2.61 7.40
N LEU A 91 -6.57 -2.10 8.52
CA LEU A 91 -6.15 -0.81 9.09
C LEU A 91 -5.20 -1.05 10.28
N PRO A 92 -4.23 -0.15 10.53
CA PRO A 92 -3.88 1.07 9.80
C PRO A 92 -3.31 0.84 8.41
N LEU A 93 -3.23 1.92 7.59
CA LEU A 93 -2.65 1.87 6.25
C LEU A 93 -1.17 1.49 6.28
N ARG A 94 -0.68 0.92 5.17
CA ARG A 94 0.70 0.43 5.05
C ARG A 94 1.29 0.83 3.71
N ILE A 95 2.58 1.17 3.72
CA ILE A 95 3.41 1.29 2.51
C ILE A 95 4.61 0.38 2.70
N LEU A 96 4.79 -0.57 1.79
CA LEU A 96 6.02 -1.34 1.65
C LEU A 96 6.99 -0.54 0.78
N ILE A 97 8.22 -0.36 1.24
CA ILE A 97 9.32 0.22 0.49
C ILE A 97 10.34 -0.91 0.31
N TYR A 98 10.73 -1.18 -0.93
CA TYR A 98 11.61 -2.33 -1.20
C TYR A 98 12.49 -2.12 -2.42
N LYS A 99 13.60 -2.85 -2.46
CA LYS A 99 14.46 -2.96 -3.63
C LYS A 99 14.06 -4.21 -4.42
N ASP A 100 13.68 -4.06 -5.67
CA ASP A 100 13.33 -5.19 -6.54
C ASP A 100 14.58 -5.99 -6.99
N SER A 101 14.37 -7.06 -7.75
CA SER A 101 15.46 -7.92 -8.26
C SER A 101 16.45 -7.19 -9.17
N ASN A 102 16.08 -6.05 -9.73
CA ASN A 102 16.92 -5.21 -10.58
C ASN A 102 17.61 -4.09 -9.79
N GLY A 103 17.50 -4.09 -8.46
CA GLY A 103 18.06 -3.06 -7.59
C GLY A 103 17.29 -1.73 -7.61
N LYS A 104 16.10 -1.67 -8.20
CA LYS A 104 15.26 -0.47 -8.24
C LYS A 104 14.41 -0.38 -6.98
N VAL A 105 14.36 0.81 -6.39
CA VAL A 105 13.52 1.07 -5.22
C VAL A 105 12.09 1.35 -5.66
N LYS A 106 11.15 0.69 -5.02
CA LYS A 106 9.71 0.80 -5.26
C LYS A 106 8.95 0.93 -3.95
N MET A 107 7.78 1.53 -4.05
CA MET A 107 6.75 1.52 -3.01
C MET A 107 5.56 0.71 -3.50
N ALA A 108 4.98 -0.10 -2.61
CA ALA A 108 3.78 -0.87 -2.87
C ALA A 108 2.76 -0.63 -1.75
N TYR A 109 1.49 -0.40 -2.13
CA TYR A 109 0.42 -0.16 -1.16
C TYR A 109 -0.94 -0.55 -1.71
N ARG A 110 -1.92 -0.66 -0.81
CA ARG A 110 -3.34 -0.73 -1.12
C ARG A 110 -4.00 0.56 -0.67
N ASP A 111 -4.95 1.04 -1.46
CA ASP A 111 -5.64 2.30 -1.21
C ASP A 111 -7.01 2.11 -0.55
N GLY A 112 -7.77 3.19 -0.42
CA GLY A 112 -9.12 3.15 0.12
C GLY A 112 -10.12 2.42 -0.78
N THR A 113 -9.89 2.40 -2.11
CA THR A 113 -10.74 1.67 -3.05
C THR A 113 -10.64 0.16 -2.78
N TRP A 114 -9.42 -0.33 -2.55
CA TRP A 114 -9.22 -1.71 -2.14
C TRP A 114 -9.98 -2.02 -0.83
N LEU A 115 -9.91 -1.13 0.17
CA LEU A 115 -10.63 -1.32 1.43
C LEU A 115 -12.14 -1.45 1.22
N THR A 116 -12.75 -0.65 0.33
CA THR A 116 -14.20 -0.73 0.03
C THR A 116 -14.57 -2.01 -0.70
N ASN A 117 -13.66 -2.62 -1.43
CA ASN A 117 -13.88 -3.92 -2.08
C ASN A 117 -13.85 -5.09 -1.08
N GLN A 118 -13.19 -4.92 0.07
CA GLN A 118 -13.06 -5.95 1.11
C GLN A 118 -14.09 -5.77 2.24
N HIS A 119 -14.54 -4.55 2.50
CA HIS A 119 -15.34 -4.18 3.66
C HIS A 119 -16.53 -3.31 3.28
N THR A 120 -17.60 -3.38 4.08
CA THR A 120 -18.80 -2.55 3.89
C THR A 120 -18.55 -1.14 4.43
N LEU A 121 -18.00 -0.26 3.60
CA LEU A 121 -17.67 1.13 3.95
C LEU A 121 -18.50 2.12 3.12
N ASN A 122 -19.37 2.89 3.77
CA ASN A 122 -20.33 3.80 3.13
C ASN A 122 -19.91 5.27 3.20
N THR A 123 -18.61 5.55 3.06
CA THR A 123 -18.04 6.91 3.17
C THR A 123 -17.16 7.25 1.96
N ALA A 124 -17.77 7.32 0.77
CA ALA A 124 -17.07 7.58 -0.49
C ALA A 124 -16.11 8.79 -0.42
N GLN A 125 -16.53 9.90 0.21
CA GLN A 125 -15.70 11.08 0.39
C GLN A 125 -14.42 10.82 1.21
N LYS A 126 -14.52 10.02 2.29
CA LYS A 126 -13.35 9.68 3.12
C LYS A 126 -12.42 8.71 2.40
N ILE A 127 -12.96 7.79 1.62
CA ILE A 127 -12.18 6.88 0.79
C ILE A 127 -11.40 7.66 -0.28
N GLU A 128 -12.03 8.64 -0.93
CA GLU A 128 -11.36 9.50 -1.89
C GLU A 128 -10.23 10.32 -1.22
N GLN A 129 -10.44 10.81 0.00
CA GLN A 129 -9.39 11.48 0.78
C GLN A 129 -8.21 10.54 1.07
N VAL A 130 -8.48 9.28 1.44
CA VAL A 130 -7.43 8.25 1.63
C VAL A 130 -6.65 8.04 0.33
N ASN A 131 -7.34 7.86 -0.80
CA ASN A 131 -6.70 7.63 -2.09
C ASN A 131 -5.78 8.79 -2.49
N LYS A 132 -6.28 10.03 -2.40
CA LYS A 132 -5.49 11.25 -2.68
C LYS A 132 -4.30 11.40 -1.73
N ALA A 133 -4.47 11.04 -0.45
CA ALA A 133 -3.39 11.10 0.51
C ALA A 133 -2.29 10.07 0.18
N MET A 134 -2.65 8.81 -0.10
CA MET A 134 -1.71 7.75 -0.46
C MET A 134 -0.93 8.10 -1.74
N GLU A 135 -1.64 8.56 -2.78
CA GLU A 135 -1.02 9.00 -4.03
C GLU A 135 -0.01 10.13 -3.80
N ASN A 136 -0.39 11.16 -3.03
CA ASN A 136 0.46 12.31 -2.77
C ASN A 136 1.68 11.96 -1.90
N ILE A 137 1.49 11.15 -0.85
CA ILE A 137 2.58 10.69 0.02
C ILE A 137 3.62 9.93 -0.80
N THR A 138 3.18 8.93 -1.58
CA THR A 138 4.10 8.07 -2.34
C THR A 138 4.78 8.82 -3.49
N THR A 139 4.07 9.70 -4.19
CA THR A 139 4.66 10.51 -5.26
C THR A 139 5.76 11.43 -4.71
N LYS A 140 5.49 12.14 -3.62
CA LYS A 140 6.49 13.05 -3.02
C LYS A 140 7.66 12.30 -2.38
N ALA A 141 7.38 11.20 -1.69
CA ALA A 141 8.42 10.43 -1.00
C ALA A 141 9.42 9.77 -1.95
N GLY A 142 9.00 9.47 -3.18
CA GLY A 142 9.87 8.88 -4.19
C GLY A 142 10.78 9.87 -4.92
N GLN A 143 10.64 11.17 -4.66
CA GLN A 143 11.45 12.21 -5.27
C GLN A 143 12.69 12.49 -4.42
N CYS A 144 13.87 12.28 -4.97
CA CYS A 144 15.12 12.74 -4.38
C CYS A 144 15.75 13.82 -5.27
N ILE A 145 16.30 14.85 -4.64
CA ILE A 145 17.14 15.82 -5.33
C ILE A 145 18.39 15.04 -5.77
N LYS A 146 18.62 14.98 -7.06
CA LYS A 146 19.91 14.53 -7.58
C LYS A 146 20.87 15.70 -7.40
N ASP A 147 21.81 15.57 -6.46
CA ASP A 147 22.94 16.48 -6.34
C ASP A 147 23.84 16.37 -7.58
#